data_f37cb8ac531243c53dfea88b1a29daca
#
_entry.id   f37cb8ac531243c53dfea88b1a29daca
#
_cell.length_a   1.000
_cell.length_b   1.000
_cell.length_c   1.000
_cell.angle_alpha   90.00
_cell.angle_beta   90.00
_cell.angle_gamma   90.00
#
_symmetry.space_group_name_H-M   'P 1'
#
loop_
_entity.id
_entity.type
_entity.pdbx_description
1 polymer ?
#
loop_
_entity_poly.entity_id
_entity_poly.type
_entity_poly.pdbx_seq_one_letter_code
_entity_poly.pdbx_strand_id
1 'polypeptide(L)'
;VQETIDAADSARDSALLEPRVGGGAKRVRAAQYAYATASGDSVPALDLSPQHIAITNSQQWPRAILNIRQATPSELPLIEVLVQDDARSDYALTAWCRMLGGTSVTIPSIDEGSAYVSNDSTGFVMTPGEALSAYTDMLNASEVSNASFATDEFTTQYVDTVQNLSSSLEKAGTISALATPSEEPVSGVVLQDGSALVAAHFTYTLTYSRTIARSTMRLGGQTATMNAGDDDTVKGSAVVSYVATILLNIPSAKQGGVARVVGAERMIESVTMDDSSNPDGN
;
A
#
# COMPACT_ATOMS: atom_id res chain seq x y z
N VAL A 1 15.09 5.43 13.68
CA VAL A 1 14.40 5.12 12.38
C VAL A 1 14.91 6.02 11.27
N GLN A 2 14.91 7.37 11.42
CA GLN A 2 15.36 8.27 10.36
C GLN A 2 16.80 7.96 9.89
N GLU A 3 17.76 7.87 10.82
CA GLU A 3 19.16 7.54 10.50
C GLU A 3 19.29 6.21 9.75
N THR A 4 18.45 5.24 10.10
CA THR A 4 18.40 3.93 9.43
C THR A 4 17.95 4.08 7.98
N ILE A 5 16.87 4.87 7.75
CA ILE A 5 16.34 5.16 6.41
C ILE A 5 17.40 5.91 5.59
N ASP A 6 18.01 6.96 6.14
CA ASP A 6 19.01 7.77 5.44
C ASP A 6 20.22 6.93 4.99
N ALA A 7 20.66 6.00 5.84
CA ALA A 7 21.75 5.07 5.50
C ALA A 7 21.34 4.09 4.39
N ALA A 8 20.15 3.49 4.51
CA ALA A 8 19.63 2.55 3.54
C ALA A 8 19.34 3.22 2.18
N ASP A 9 18.81 4.45 2.19
CA ASP A 9 18.54 5.26 1.00
C ASP A 9 19.83 5.57 0.24
N SER A 10 20.85 6.00 0.97
CA SER A 10 22.15 6.33 0.38
C SER A 10 22.81 5.13 -0.29
N ALA A 11 22.63 3.94 0.29
CA ALA A 11 23.16 2.68 -0.23
C ALA A 11 22.21 1.99 -1.23
N ARG A 12 20.93 2.36 -1.25
CA ARG A 12 19.82 1.64 -1.91
C ARG A 12 19.78 0.17 -1.50
N ASP A 13 20.01 -0.09 -0.22
CA ASP A 13 20.10 -1.43 0.35
C ASP A 13 19.01 -1.65 1.41
N SER A 14 18.03 -2.48 1.07
CA SER A 14 16.92 -2.80 1.97
C SER A 14 17.31 -3.66 3.17
N ALA A 15 18.49 -4.31 3.17
CA ALA A 15 18.98 -5.04 4.33
C ALA A 15 19.34 -4.10 5.48
N LEU A 16 19.73 -2.86 5.17
CA LEU A 16 20.06 -1.82 6.17
C LEU A 16 18.81 -1.24 6.86
N LEU A 17 17.61 -1.53 6.40
CA LEU A 17 16.36 -1.07 7.01
C LEU A 17 16.06 -1.77 8.35
N GLU A 18 16.52 -3.02 8.53
CA GLU A 18 16.26 -3.76 9.77
C GLU A 18 17.15 -3.29 10.93
N PRO A 19 16.66 -3.39 12.17
CA PRO A 19 15.31 -3.78 12.59
C PRO A 19 14.31 -2.60 12.69
N ARG A 20 14.68 -1.40 12.20
CA ARG A 20 13.94 -0.15 12.44
C ARG A 20 12.85 0.16 11.41
N VAL A 21 12.83 -0.58 10.29
CA VAL A 21 11.78 -0.53 9.26
C VAL A 21 11.39 -1.96 8.91
N GLY A 22 10.12 -2.29 9.04
CA GLY A 22 9.60 -3.65 8.87
C GLY A 22 8.30 -3.71 8.08
N GLY A 23 7.76 -4.91 7.92
CA GLY A 23 6.48 -5.16 7.28
C GLY A 23 6.33 -4.53 5.90
N GLY A 24 5.17 -3.98 5.62
CA GLY A 24 4.87 -3.31 4.35
C GLY A 24 5.75 -2.11 4.07
N ALA A 25 6.17 -1.37 5.10
CA ALA A 25 7.10 -0.25 4.94
C ALA A 25 8.43 -0.70 4.32
N LYS A 26 9.02 -1.78 4.81
CA LYS A 26 10.26 -2.34 4.25
C LYS A 26 10.07 -2.76 2.79
N ARG A 27 8.94 -3.43 2.46
CA ARG A 27 8.65 -3.89 1.11
C ARG A 27 8.51 -2.71 0.14
N VAL A 28 7.72 -1.69 0.50
CA VAL A 28 7.57 -0.48 -0.31
C VAL A 28 8.92 0.21 -0.52
N ARG A 29 9.73 0.34 0.54
CA ARG A 29 11.05 1.00 0.42
C ARG A 29 12.01 0.19 -0.46
N ALA A 30 12.04 -1.13 -0.32
CA ALA A 30 12.83 -2.02 -1.17
C ALA A 30 12.43 -1.89 -2.66
N ALA A 31 11.13 -1.81 -2.94
CA ALA A 31 10.61 -1.59 -4.29
C ALA A 31 11.00 -0.20 -4.84
N GLN A 32 11.01 0.84 -3.99
CA GLN A 32 11.52 2.16 -4.38
C GLN A 32 13.01 2.13 -4.73
N TYR A 33 13.83 1.37 -3.98
CA TYR A 33 15.25 1.19 -4.32
C TYR A 33 15.46 0.46 -5.65
N ALA A 34 14.67 -0.61 -5.88
CA ALA A 34 14.72 -1.35 -7.14
C ALA A 34 14.37 -0.43 -8.32
N TYR A 35 13.28 0.34 -8.20
CA TYR A 35 12.88 1.29 -9.23
C TYR A 35 13.92 2.38 -9.45
N ALA A 36 14.43 3.01 -8.38
CA ALA A 36 15.45 4.05 -8.47
C ALA A 36 16.76 3.54 -9.09
N THR A 37 17.07 2.26 -8.89
CA THR A 37 18.24 1.62 -9.51
C THR A 37 18.01 1.37 -11.01
N ALA A 38 16.81 0.90 -11.38
CA ALA A 38 16.46 0.60 -12.77
C ALA A 38 16.26 1.88 -13.60
N SER A 39 15.64 2.92 -13.06
CA SER A 39 15.37 4.18 -13.75
C SER A 39 16.56 5.16 -13.75
N GLY A 40 17.46 5.04 -12.79
CA GLY A 40 18.50 6.04 -12.52
C GLY A 40 18.01 7.25 -11.71
N ASP A 41 16.75 7.25 -11.28
CA ASP A 41 16.17 8.32 -10.47
C ASP A 41 16.68 8.29 -9.02
N SER A 42 16.43 9.39 -8.30
CA SER A 42 16.65 9.42 -6.85
C SER A 42 15.54 8.67 -6.10
N VAL A 43 15.90 8.08 -4.97
CA VAL A 43 14.90 7.54 -4.02
C VAL A 43 14.08 8.71 -3.46
N PRO A 44 12.75 8.65 -3.43
CA PRO A 44 11.93 9.70 -2.84
C PRO A 44 12.30 9.93 -1.37
N ALA A 45 12.47 11.18 -0.96
CA ALA A 45 12.76 11.50 0.43
C ALA A 45 11.61 11.07 1.35
N LEU A 46 11.95 10.46 2.48
CA LEU A 46 11.00 10.11 3.55
C LEU A 46 11.50 10.76 4.84
N ASP A 47 10.82 11.81 5.28
CA ASP A 47 11.16 12.56 6.48
C ASP A 47 10.15 12.21 7.59
N LEU A 48 10.64 11.61 8.67
CA LEU A 48 9.87 11.17 9.83
C LEU A 48 9.87 12.21 10.98
N SER A 49 10.21 13.46 10.69
CA SER A 49 10.18 14.52 11.72
C SER A 49 8.79 14.60 12.34
N PRO A 50 8.68 14.52 13.69
CA PRO A 50 7.40 14.49 14.35
C PRO A 50 6.69 15.85 14.23
N GLN A 51 5.39 15.81 13.88
CA GLN A 51 4.55 17.02 13.83
C GLN A 51 3.27 16.84 14.66
N HIS A 52 2.30 16.04 14.18
CA HIS A 52 1.08 15.73 14.92
C HIS A 52 1.10 14.26 15.28
N ILE A 53 1.22 13.97 16.57
CA ILE A 53 1.47 12.61 17.06
C ILE A 53 0.27 12.13 17.88
N ALA A 54 -0.21 10.91 17.59
CA ALA A 54 -1.01 10.11 18.50
C ALA A 54 -0.16 8.95 19.03
N ILE A 55 -0.25 8.68 20.33
CA ILE A 55 0.52 7.63 20.99
C ILE A 55 -0.46 6.70 21.69
N THR A 56 -0.23 5.40 21.62
CA THR A 56 -1.04 4.45 22.40
C THR A 56 -0.75 4.58 23.88
N ASN A 57 -1.82 4.65 24.68
CA ASN A 57 -1.75 4.80 26.13
C ASN A 57 -1.80 3.46 26.88
N SER A 58 -1.76 2.32 26.17
CA SER A 58 -1.74 0.97 26.74
C SER A 58 -0.46 0.71 27.55
N GLN A 59 -0.61 -0.03 28.66
CA GLN A 59 0.52 -0.60 29.39
C GLN A 59 0.95 -1.98 28.82
N GLN A 60 0.23 -2.46 27.81
CA GLN A 60 0.51 -3.70 27.12
C GLN A 60 1.06 -3.43 25.71
N TRP A 61 1.62 -4.43 25.08
CA TRP A 61 2.11 -4.40 23.71
C TRP A 61 1.20 -5.20 22.78
N PRO A 62 1.20 -4.90 21.48
CA PRO A 62 1.98 -3.86 20.80
C PRO A 62 1.56 -2.44 21.17
N ARG A 63 2.46 -1.48 20.91
CA ARG A 63 2.18 -0.05 21.01
C ARG A 63 2.44 0.63 19.69
N ALA A 64 1.67 1.65 19.36
CA ALA A 64 1.85 2.41 18.12
C ALA A 64 2.07 3.90 18.39
N ILE A 65 2.82 4.51 17.49
CA ILE A 65 2.90 5.96 17.29
C ILE A 65 2.40 6.21 15.86
N LEU A 66 1.41 7.09 15.76
CA LEU A 66 0.95 7.64 14.50
C LEU A 66 1.51 9.06 14.40
N ASN A 67 2.27 9.36 13.35
CA ASN A 67 2.74 10.70 13.05
C ASN A 67 2.07 11.20 11.78
N ILE A 68 1.44 12.37 11.83
CA ILE A 68 0.84 13.02 10.67
C ILE A 68 1.65 14.26 10.36
N ARG A 69 2.29 14.27 9.20
CA ARG A 69 2.97 15.44 8.67
C ARG A 69 2.02 16.22 7.77
N GLN A 70 2.00 17.53 7.96
CA GLN A 70 1.12 18.40 7.18
C GLN A 70 1.52 18.48 5.72
N ALA A 71 0.54 18.79 4.88
CA ALA A 71 0.76 19.11 3.49
C ALA A 71 1.73 20.28 3.33
N THR A 72 2.55 20.21 2.31
CA THR A 72 3.29 21.37 1.78
C THR A 72 2.63 21.84 0.48
N PRO A 73 3.04 22.96 -0.12
CA PRO A 73 2.48 23.37 -1.42
C PRO A 73 2.66 22.34 -2.55
N SER A 74 3.62 21.41 -2.39
CA SER A 74 3.96 20.38 -3.39
C SER A 74 3.64 18.95 -2.97
N GLU A 75 3.21 18.72 -1.72
CA GLU A 75 3.02 17.37 -1.19
C GLU A 75 1.76 17.27 -0.33
N LEU A 76 1.04 16.16 -0.49
CA LEU A 76 -0.07 15.79 0.39
C LEU A 76 0.43 15.42 1.79
N PRO A 77 -0.42 15.47 2.83
CA PRO A 77 -0.04 15.04 4.17
C PRO A 77 0.45 13.60 4.15
N LEU A 78 1.50 13.33 4.93
CA LEU A 78 2.06 11.99 5.11
C LEU A 78 1.65 11.46 6.48
N ILE A 79 1.16 10.24 6.53
CA ILE A 79 0.90 9.50 7.76
C ILE A 79 1.89 8.36 7.87
N GLU A 80 2.51 8.24 9.03
CA GLU A 80 3.50 7.23 9.37
C GLU A 80 3.02 6.46 10.59
N VAL A 81 3.17 5.14 10.57
CA VAL A 81 2.81 4.24 11.65
C VAL A 81 4.07 3.52 12.12
N LEU A 82 4.43 3.76 13.37
CA LEU A 82 5.53 3.07 14.04
C LEU A 82 4.94 2.14 15.10
N VAL A 83 5.44 0.91 15.16
CA VAL A 83 4.98 -0.09 16.12
C VAL A 83 6.14 -0.57 16.97
N GLN A 84 5.86 -0.78 18.25
CA GLN A 84 6.73 -1.47 19.21
C GLN A 84 6.03 -2.77 19.62
N ASP A 85 6.60 -3.91 19.26
CA ASP A 85 5.95 -5.22 19.45
C ASP A 85 6.00 -5.70 20.91
N ASP A 86 7.07 -5.35 21.64
CA ASP A 86 7.26 -5.72 23.05
C ASP A 86 8.11 -4.69 23.79
N ALA A 87 8.28 -4.88 25.11
CA ALA A 87 9.00 -3.96 26.00
C ALA A 87 10.51 -3.85 25.72
N ARG A 88 11.09 -4.75 24.95
CA ARG A 88 12.53 -4.79 24.64
C ARG A 88 12.82 -4.39 23.20
N SER A 89 11.79 -4.39 22.36
CA SER A 89 11.89 -3.97 20.97
C SER A 89 11.89 -2.45 20.87
N ASP A 90 12.63 -1.93 19.92
CA ASP A 90 12.51 -0.53 19.51
C ASP A 90 11.25 -0.32 18.66
N TYR A 91 10.77 0.93 18.56
CA TYR A 91 9.79 1.28 17.56
C TYR A 91 10.36 1.10 16.15
N ALA A 92 9.63 0.41 15.30
CA ALA A 92 9.92 0.25 13.89
C ALA A 92 8.84 0.91 13.03
N LEU A 93 9.23 1.56 11.94
CA LEU A 93 8.29 2.03 10.93
C LEU A 93 7.70 0.82 10.20
N THR A 94 6.39 0.62 10.30
CA THR A 94 5.68 -0.50 9.68
C THR A 94 4.86 -0.08 8.46
N ALA A 95 4.47 1.19 8.40
CA ALA A 95 3.70 1.75 7.29
C ALA A 95 3.93 3.25 7.15
N TRP A 96 3.79 3.75 5.93
CA TRP A 96 3.49 5.14 5.64
C TRP A 96 2.59 5.25 4.43
N CYS A 97 1.79 6.31 4.38
CA CYS A 97 0.97 6.64 3.22
C CYS A 97 0.80 8.15 3.08
N ARG A 98 0.70 8.62 1.85
CA ARG A 98 0.16 9.96 1.60
C ARG A 98 -1.35 9.92 1.72
N MET A 99 -1.93 10.94 2.39
CA MET A 99 -3.37 11.08 2.47
C MET A 99 -3.96 11.35 1.07
N LEU A 100 -5.15 10.81 0.83
CA LEU A 100 -5.89 11.10 -0.39
C LEU A 100 -6.49 12.52 -0.32
N GLY A 101 -6.62 13.15 -1.48
CA GLY A 101 -7.17 14.50 -1.57
C GLY A 101 -8.57 14.62 -0.97
N GLY A 102 -8.82 15.66 -0.20
CA GLY A 102 -10.13 15.90 0.44
C GLY A 102 -10.43 15.05 1.67
N THR A 103 -9.49 14.21 2.12
CA THR A 103 -9.64 13.44 3.37
C THR A 103 -9.05 14.19 4.56
N SER A 104 -9.58 13.91 5.74
CA SER A 104 -9.07 14.44 7.01
C SER A 104 -9.30 13.44 8.13
N VAL A 105 -8.40 13.43 9.11
CA VAL A 105 -8.51 12.63 10.33
C VAL A 105 -8.20 13.53 11.54
N THR A 106 -8.87 13.27 12.66
CA THR A 106 -8.62 13.98 13.92
C THR A 106 -8.09 12.98 14.93
N ILE A 107 -6.81 13.13 15.29
CA ILE A 107 -6.16 12.28 16.27
C ILE A 107 -6.40 12.80 17.69
N PRO A 108 -6.45 11.92 18.70
CA PRO A 108 -6.44 12.32 20.11
C PRO A 108 -5.16 13.09 20.46
N SER A 109 -5.24 13.93 21.49
CA SER A 109 -4.04 14.59 22.02
C SER A 109 -3.08 13.57 22.64
N ILE A 110 -1.79 13.92 22.76
CA ILE A 110 -0.78 13.07 23.40
C ILE A 110 -1.17 12.78 24.87
N ASP A 111 -1.75 13.75 25.57
CA ASP A 111 -2.15 13.59 26.97
C ASP A 111 -3.33 12.62 27.16
N GLU A 112 -4.25 12.57 26.20
CA GLU A 112 -5.34 11.59 26.20
C GLU A 112 -4.83 10.21 25.81
N GLY A 113 -3.92 10.15 24.84
CA GLY A 113 -3.46 8.95 24.23
C GLY A 113 -4.56 8.25 23.41
N SER A 114 -4.25 7.09 22.89
CA SER A 114 -5.16 6.31 22.06
C SER A 114 -5.09 4.82 22.37
N ALA A 115 -6.14 4.06 22.06
CA ALA A 115 -6.07 2.61 22.10
C ALA A 115 -5.36 2.09 20.84
N TYR A 116 -4.54 1.05 21.01
CA TYR A 116 -3.97 0.30 19.89
C TYR A 116 -5.05 -0.49 19.15
N VAL A 117 -4.96 -0.54 17.83
CA VAL A 117 -5.87 -1.28 16.97
C VAL A 117 -5.07 -2.31 16.17
N SER A 118 -5.50 -3.58 16.23
CA SER A 118 -4.95 -4.73 15.50
C SER A 118 -5.99 -5.39 14.60
N ASN A 119 -5.61 -6.46 13.90
CA ASN A 119 -6.50 -7.24 13.03
C ASN A 119 -7.84 -7.59 13.68
N ASP A 120 -7.82 -8.03 14.95
CA ASP A 120 -8.99 -8.60 15.65
C ASP A 120 -9.68 -7.59 16.58
N SER A 121 -9.27 -6.33 16.55
CA SER A 121 -9.87 -5.29 17.40
C SER A 121 -11.35 -5.09 17.08
N THR A 122 -12.18 -5.09 18.12
CA THR A 122 -13.64 -4.97 18.03
C THR A 122 -14.13 -3.59 18.45
N GLY A 123 -15.43 -3.32 18.28
CA GLY A 123 -16.03 -2.02 18.58
C GLY A 123 -16.22 -1.13 17.34
N PHE A 124 -15.85 -1.60 16.20
CA PHE A 124 -16.01 -0.97 14.88
C PHE A 124 -17.09 -1.69 14.06
N VAL A 125 -17.50 -1.12 12.93
CA VAL A 125 -18.50 -1.73 12.03
C VAL A 125 -18.04 -3.07 11.46
N MET A 126 -16.73 -3.32 11.41
CA MET A 126 -16.06 -4.59 11.11
C MET A 126 -14.68 -4.57 11.76
N THR A 127 -14.08 -5.72 12.03
CA THR A 127 -12.69 -5.78 12.49
C THR A 127 -11.73 -5.31 11.39
N PRO A 128 -10.54 -4.79 11.72
CA PRO A 128 -9.59 -4.33 10.69
C PRO A 128 -9.14 -5.44 9.73
N GLY A 129 -9.01 -6.68 10.21
CA GLY A 129 -8.69 -7.83 9.36
C GLY A 129 -9.81 -8.16 8.38
N GLU A 130 -11.08 -8.14 8.84
CA GLU A 130 -12.25 -8.28 7.97
C GLU A 130 -12.33 -7.13 6.95
N ALA A 131 -12.02 -5.89 7.37
CA ALA A 131 -11.99 -4.74 6.48
C ALA A 131 -10.97 -4.90 5.35
N LEU A 132 -9.75 -5.37 5.66
CA LEU A 132 -8.73 -5.60 4.63
C LEU A 132 -9.17 -6.69 3.64
N SER A 133 -9.72 -7.80 4.13
CA SER A 133 -10.22 -8.90 3.27
C SER A 133 -11.36 -8.42 2.39
N ALA A 134 -12.37 -7.76 2.97
CA ALA A 134 -13.52 -7.24 2.22
C ALA A 134 -13.11 -6.15 1.20
N TYR A 135 -12.07 -5.35 1.52
CA TYR A 135 -11.54 -4.36 0.59
C TYR A 135 -10.88 -5.01 -0.63
N THR A 136 -10.05 -6.03 -0.43
CA THR A 136 -9.43 -6.75 -1.55
C THR A 136 -10.46 -7.52 -2.39
N ASP A 137 -11.51 -8.05 -1.76
CA ASP A 137 -12.64 -8.67 -2.47
C ASP A 137 -13.38 -7.65 -3.36
N MET A 138 -13.59 -6.43 -2.85
CA MET A 138 -14.19 -5.32 -3.62
C MET A 138 -13.32 -4.96 -4.85
N LEU A 139 -12.00 -4.86 -4.69
CA LEU A 139 -11.07 -4.63 -5.79
C LEU A 139 -11.14 -5.75 -6.84
N ASN A 140 -11.20 -7.01 -6.39
CA ASN A 140 -11.31 -8.19 -7.26
C ASN A 140 -12.64 -8.24 -8.02
N ALA A 141 -13.70 -7.67 -7.45
CA ALA A 141 -14.99 -7.47 -8.11
C ALA A 141 -15.00 -6.27 -9.07
N SER A 142 -13.91 -5.50 -9.17
CA SER A 142 -13.79 -4.24 -9.93
C SER A 142 -14.83 -3.19 -9.49
N GLU A 143 -15.16 -3.16 -8.22
CA GLU A 143 -16.08 -2.19 -7.64
C GLU A 143 -15.30 -1.00 -7.05
N VAL A 144 -15.82 0.21 -7.22
CA VAL A 144 -15.24 1.45 -6.65
C VAL A 144 -15.84 1.82 -5.30
N SER A 145 -16.95 1.17 -4.92
CA SER A 145 -17.63 1.28 -3.63
C SER A 145 -18.66 0.17 -3.48
N ASN A 146 -19.08 -0.12 -2.25
CA ASN A 146 -20.16 -1.05 -1.97
C ASN A 146 -20.83 -0.73 -0.62
N ALA A 147 -21.61 -1.67 -0.08
CA ALA A 147 -22.30 -1.48 1.22
C ALA A 147 -21.35 -1.28 2.42
N SER A 148 -20.07 -1.67 2.29
CA SER A 148 -19.07 -1.62 3.34
C SER A 148 -18.03 -0.51 3.16
N PHE A 149 -17.83 -0.02 1.92
CA PHE A 149 -16.78 0.95 1.58
C PHE A 149 -17.32 2.13 0.77
N ALA A 150 -16.89 3.33 1.16
CA ALA A 150 -17.10 4.53 0.36
C ALA A 150 -16.15 4.55 -0.84
N THR A 151 -16.53 5.30 -1.87
CA THR A 151 -15.64 5.61 -3.00
C THR A 151 -14.44 6.44 -2.55
N ASP A 152 -13.28 6.15 -3.09
CA ASP A 152 -12.04 6.91 -2.91
C ASP A 152 -11.24 6.98 -4.21
N GLU A 153 -10.27 7.89 -4.25
CA GLU A 153 -9.45 8.13 -5.44
C GLU A 153 -8.56 6.93 -5.79
N PHE A 154 -7.96 6.29 -4.80
CA PHE A 154 -7.04 5.16 -5.03
C PHE A 154 -7.79 3.96 -5.64
N THR A 155 -8.94 3.59 -5.06
CA THR A 155 -9.80 2.52 -5.56
C THR A 155 -10.28 2.81 -6.97
N THR A 156 -10.73 4.05 -7.21
CA THR A 156 -11.17 4.49 -8.55
C THR A 156 -10.04 4.37 -9.57
N GLN A 157 -8.84 4.88 -9.25
CA GLN A 157 -7.68 4.76 -10.14
C GLN A 157 -7.26 3.31 -10.39
N TYR A 158 -7.37 2.43 -9.39
CA TYR A 158 -7.09 1.01 -9.57
C TYR A 158 -8.04 0.38 -10.61
N VAL A 159 -9.35 0.55 -10.42
CA VAL A 159 -10.38 0.00 -11.32
C VAL A 159 -10.25 0.57 -12.72
N ASP A 160 -10.12 1.90 -12.85
CA ASP A 160 -9.95 2.59 -14.13
C ASP A 160 -8.68 2.12 -14.86
N THR A 161 -7.59 1.89 -14.15
CA THR A 161 -6.34 1.39 -14.75
C THR A 161 -6.54 0.02 -15.35
N VAL A 162 -7.19 -0.91 -14.65
CA VAL A 162 -7.48 -2.26 -15.13
C VAL A 162 -8.40 -2.22 -16.37
N GLN A 163 -9.45 -1.40 -16.32
CA GLN A 163 -10.40 -1.27 -17.43
C GLN A 163 -9.75 -0.65 -18.68
N ASN A 164 -8.95 0.41 -18.50
CA ASN A 164 -8.27 1.08 -19.60
C ASN A 164 -7.21 0.17 -20.25
N LEU A 165 -6.44 -0.58 -19.45
CA LEU A 165 -5.50 -1.57 -19.97
C LEU A 165 -6.23 -2.69 -20.72
N SER A 166 -7.32 -3.23 -20.17
CA SER A 166 -8.13 -4.25 -20.82
C SER A 166 -8.65 -3.79 -22.16
N SER A 167 -9.20 -2.56 -22.23
CA SER A 167 -9.72 -2.00 -23.48
C SER A 167 -8.63 -1.72 -24.51
N SER A 168 -7.46 -1.22 -24.07
CA SER A 168 -6.36 -0.88 -24.98
C SER A 168 -5.66 -2.12 -25.56
N LEU A 169 -5.69 -3.23 -24.85
CA LEU A 169 -4.98 -4.46 -25.21
C LEU A 169 -5.89 -5.58 -25.72
N GLU A 170 -7.21 -5.36 -25.84
CA GLU A 170 -8.20 -6.37 -26.28
C GLU A 170 -7.86 -7.03 -27.63
N LYS A 171 -7.19 -6.30 -28.54
CA LYS A 171 -6.76 -6.80 -29.87
C LYS A 171 -5.49 -7.67 -29.79
N ALA A 172 -4.84 -7.73 -28.66
CA ALA A 172 -3.60 -8.51 -28.46
C ALA A 172 -3.81 -9.63 -27.44
N GLY A 173 -4.75 -9.46 -26.50
CA GLY A 173 -4.98 -10.44 -25.45
C GLY A 173 -5.86 -9.91 -24.32
N THR A 174 -5.59 -10.33 -23.10
CA THR A 174 -6.36 -10.01 -21.91
C THR A 174 -5.49 -9.45 -20.79
N ILE A 175 -6.13 -8.65 -19.92
CA ILE A 175 -5.59 -8.21 -18.65
C ILE A 175 -6.47 -8.75 -17.55
N SER A 176 -5.85 -9.30 -16.50
CA SER A 176 -6.54 -9.62 -15.25
C SER A 176 -5.82 -8.99 -14.06
N ALA A 177 -6.57 -8.66 -13.05
CA ALA A 177 -6.06 -8.13 -11.79
C ALA A 177 -6.48 -9.03 -10.64
N LEU A 178 -5.59 -9.21 -9.66
CA LEU A 178 -5.88 -9.96 -8.44
C LEU A 178 -5.24 -9.25 -7.24
N ALA A 179 -6.06 -8.82 -6.30
CA ALA A 179 -5.64 -8.27 -5.01
C ALA A 179 -5.72 -9.35 -3.93
N THR A 180 -4.71 -9.43 -3.08
CA THR A 180 -4.61 -10.41 -1.99
C THR A 180 -4.13 -9.72 -0.72
N PRO A 181 -4.82 -9.86 0.43
CA PRO A 181 -4.34 -9.34 1.70
C PRO A 181 -2.93 -9.85 2.01
N SER A 182 -2.10 -8.99 2.56
CA SER A 182 -0.80 -9.39 3.09
C SER A 182 -0.94 -10.07 4.45
N GLU A 183 0.07 -10.86 4.82
CA GLU A 183 0.15 -11.46 6.16
C GLU A 183 0.69 -10.49 7.22
N GLU A 184 1.21 -9.33 6.81
CA GLU A 184 1.68 -8.30 7.74
C GLU A 184 0.53 -7.82 8.63
N PRO A 185 0.78 -7.64 9.94
CA PRO A 185 -0.26 -7.22 10.87
C PRO A 185 -0.85 -5.85 10.48
N VAL A 186 -2.19 -5.75 10.52
CA VAL A 186 -2.86 -4.46 10.51
C VAL A 186 -2.59 -3.76 11.83
N SER A 187 -2.20 -2.51 11.78
CA SER A 187 -1.85 -1.74 12.99
C SER A 187 -2.28 -0.29 12.89
N GLY A 188 -2.72 0.26 14.01
CA GLY A 188 -3.15 1.65 14.07
C GLY A 188 -3.66 2.06 15.43
N VAL A 189 -4.49 3.09 15.44
CA VAL A 189 -4.99 3.71 16.66
C VAL A 189 -6.48 4.07 16.54
N VAL A 190 -7.15 4.22 17.68
CA VAL A 190 -8.50 4.78 17.75
C VAL A 190 -8.40 6.30 17.61
N LEU A 191 -9.21 6.89 16.75
CA LEU A 191 -9.33 8.34 16.55
C LEU A 191 -10.21 9.01 17.60
N GLN A 192 -10.22 10.34 17.64
CA GLN A 192 -10.99 11.12 18.59
C GLN A 192 -12.50 10.87 18.51
N ASP A 193 -13.01 10.55 17.33
CA ASP A 193 -14.44 10.23 17.11
C ASP A 193 -14.78 8.76 17.43
N GLY A 194 -13.83 7.97 17.88
CA GLY A 194 -13.98 6.56 18.20
C GLY A 194 -13.89 5.62 17.00
N SER A 195 -13.63 6.11 15.80
CA SER A 195 -13.30 5.27 14.63
C SER A 195 -11.88 4.74 14.74
N ALA A 196 -11.56 3.67 14.01
CA ALA A 196 -10.18 3.21 13.86
C ALA A 196 -9.51 3.87 12.65
N LEU A 197 -8.24 4.24 12.79
CA LEU A 197 -7.35 4.53 11.68
C LEU A 197 -6.24 3.48 11.69
N VAL A 198 -6.20 2.65 10.66
CA VAL A 198 -5.26 1.54 10.59
C VAL A 198 -4.52 1.51 9.26
N ALA A 199 -3.24 1.18 9.32
CA ALA A 199 -2.47 0.81 8.14
C ALA A 199 -2.66 -0.67 7.86
N ALA A 200 -2.98 -0.99 6.61
CA ALA A 200 -3.17 -2.33 6.12
C ALA A 200 -2.40 -2.52 4.81
N HIS A 201 -1.88 -3.72 4.59
CA HIS A 201 -1.05 -4.03 3.44
C HIS A 201 -1.70 -5.10 2.59
N PHE A 202 -1.55 -4.97 1.28
CA PHE A 202 -1.96 -6.01 0.33
C PHE A 202 -1.03 -6.03 -0.88
N THR A 203 -1.04 -7.12 -1.58
CA THR A 203 -0.36 -7.25 -2.88
C THR A 203 -1.43 -7.30 -3.95
N TYR A 204 -1.18 -6.69 -5.10
CA TYR A 204 -2.00 -6.97 -6.26
C TYR A 204 -1.13 -7.23 -7.49
N THR A 205 -1.63 -8.08 -8.37
CA THR A 205 -0.97 -8.41 -9.62
C THR A 205 -1.79 -7.94 -10.79
N LEU A 206 -1.11 -7.46 -11.84
CA LEU A 206 -1.69 -7.29 -13.16
C LEU A 206 -1.05 -8.33 -14.08
N THR A 207 -1.87 -9.24 -14.60
CA THR A 207 -1.43 -10.26 -15.53
C THR A 207 -1.81 -9.87 -16.95
N TYR A 208 -0.80 -9.64 -17.77
CA TYR A 208 -0.91 -9.40 -19.19
C TYR A 208 -0.80 -10.75 -19.90
N SER A 209 -1.79 -11.16 -20.67
CA SER A 209 -1.78 -12.43 -21.40
C SER A 209 -2.01 -12.16 -22.88
N ARG A 210 -0.95 -12.33 -23.69
CA ARG A 210 -1.09 -12.26 -25.14
C ARG A 210 -1.71 -13.56 -25.66
N THR A 211 -2.92 -13.47 -26.19
CA THR A 211 -3.70 -14.64 -26.63
C THR A 211 -3.97 -14.65 -28.14
N ILE A 212 -3.63 -13.56 -28.84
CA ILE A 212 -3.89 -13.41 -30.27
C ILE A 212 -2.57 -13.51 -31.03
N ALA A 213 -2.47 -14.51 -31.90
CA ALA A 213 -1.31 -14.73 -32.75
C ALA A 213 -1.04 -13.51 -33.65
N ARG A 214 0.25 -13.22 -33.88
CA ARG A 214 0.74 -12.07 -34.68
C ARG A 214 0.32 -10.69 -34.17
N SER A 215 -0.25 -10.60 -32.97
CA SER A 215 -0.47 -9.33 -32.30
C SER A 215 0.80 -8.85 -31.57
N THR A 216 0.81 -7.59 -31.16
CA THR A 216 1.89 -7.00 -30.36
C THR A 216 1.32 -6.54 -29.03
N MET A 217 1.95 -7.00 -27.93
CA MET A 217 1.71 -6.53 -26.58
C MET A 217 3.03 -6.13 -25.96
N ARG A 218 3.10 -4.96 -25.34
CA ARG A 218 4.33 -4.47 -24.71
C ARG A 218 4.03 -3.85 -23.35
N LEU A 219 4.97 -4.04 -22.44
CA LEU A 219 5.01 -3.25 -21.19
C LEU A 219 5.43 -1.82 -21.50
N GLY A 220 4.98 -0.88 -20.68
CA GLY A 220 5.29 0.54 -20.86
C GLY A 220 5.48 1.28 -19.53
N GLY A 221 6.09 2.45 -19.57
CA GLY A 221 6.32 3.29 -18.38
C GLY A 221 7.08 2.55 -17.28
N GLN A 222 6.61 2.66 -16.04
CA GLN A 222 7.27 2.04 -14.88
C GLN A 222 7.38 0.52 -14.99
N THR A 223 6.43 -0.16 -15.63
CA THR A 223 6.48 -1.62 -15.79
C THR A 223 7.61 -2.05 -16.73
N ALA A 224 7.84 -1.30 -17.80
CA ALA A 224 9.00 -1.52 -18.67
C ALA A 224 10.31 -1.25 -17.93
N THR A 225 10.40 -0.15 -17.16
CA THR A 225 11.57 0.16 -16.34
C THR A 225 11.91 -0.94 -15.34
N MET A 226 10.90 -1.57 -14.75
CA MET A 226 11.08 -2.65 -13.76
C MET A 226 11.27 -4.04 -14.39
N ASN A 227 11.11 -4.16 -15.71
CA ASN A 227 11.44 -5.39 -16.42
C ASN A 227 12.97 -5.59 -16.49
N ALA A 228 13.46 -6.68 -15.93
CA ALA A 228 14.90 -6.99 -15.90
C ALA A 228 15.45 -7.45 -17.27
N GLY A 229 14.58 -7.67 -18.26
CA GLY A 229 14.96 -8.07 -19.62
C GLY A 229 15.18 -6.87 -20.54
N ASP A 230 15.91 -7.10 -21.65
CA ASP A 230 16.16 -6.08 -22.69
C ASP A 230 14.96 -5.87 -23.64
N ASP A 231 13.94 -6.74 -23.58
CA ASP A 231 12.76 -6.70 -24.45
C ASP A 231 11.47 -6.62 -23.62
N ASP A 232 10.72 -5.53 -23.80
CA ASP A 232 9.44 -5.29 -23.14
C ASP A 232 8.26 -5.94 -23.85
N THR A 233 8.52 -6.73 -24.91
CA THR A 233 7.49 -7.40 -25.69
C THR A 233 6.97 -8.62 -24.93
N VAL A 234 5.70 -8.64 -24.61
CA VAL A 234 5.00 -9.77 -23.99
C VAL A 234 4.68 -10.78 -25.07
N LYS A 235 5.43 -11.88 -25.14
CA LYS A 235 5.21 -12.96 -26.11
C LYS A 235 4.14 -13.94 -25.67
N GLY A 236 4.15 -14.33 -24.40
CA GLY A 236 3.15 -15.17 -23.75
C GLY A 236 2.39 -14.39 -22.69
N SER A 237 2.96 -14.29 -21.50
CA SER A 237 2.38 -13.50 -20.40
C SER A 237 3.44 -12.67 -19.68
N ALA A 238 2.95 -11.62 -18.97
CA ALA A 238 3.74 -10.85 -18.01
C ALA A 238 2.92 -10.65 -16.75
N VAL A 239 3.52 -10.85 -15.59
CA VAL A 239 2.94 -10.59 -14.29
C VAL A 239 3.67 -9.41 -13.65
N VAL A 240 2.94 -8.35 -13.38
CA VAL A 240 3.42 -7.18 -12.65
C VAL A 240 2.84 -7.22 -11.25
N SER A 241 3.70 -7.39 -10.25
CA SER A 241 3.32 -7.44 -8.83
C SER A 241 3.56 -6.09 -8.17
N TYR A 242 2.56 -5.65 -7.41
CA TYR A 242 2.58 -4.41 -6.65
C TYR A 242 2.46 -4.72 -5.17
N VAL A 243 3.24 -4.05 -4.35
CA VAL A 243 2.96 -3.89 -2.92
C VAL A 243 2.15 -2.60 -2.73
N ALA A 244 1.11 -2.67 -1.92
CA ALA A 244 0.27 -1.54 -1.58
C ALA A 244 0.06 -1.44 -0.06
N THR A 245 0.09 -0.22 0.44
CA THR A 245 -0.30 0.13 1.81
C THR A 245 -1.46 1.10 1.72
N ILE A 246 -2.52 0.84 2.48
CA ILE A 246 -3.66 1.73 2.60
C ILE A 246 -3.87 2.11 4.06
N LEU A 247 -4.39 3.31 4.28
CA LEU A 247 -4.92 3.74 5.56
C LEU A 247 -6.43 3.63 5.51
N LEU A 248 -6.98 2.71 6.30
CA LEU A 248 -8.42 2.51 6.46
C LEU A 248 -8.91 3.29 7.68
N ASN A 249 -9.91 4.15 7.47
CA ASN A 249 -10.75 4.67 8.54
C ASN A 249 -12.00 3.79 8.64
N ILE A 250 -12.16 3.10 9.79
CA ILE A 250 -13.25 2.17 10.05
C ILE A 250 -14.13 2.78 11.15
N PRO A 251 -15.39 3.15 10.85
CA PRO A 251 -16.28 3.77 11.82
C PRO A 251 -16.52 2.90 13.04
N SER A 252 -16.77 3.54 14.21
CA SER A 252 -17.20 2.80 15.39
C SER A 252 -18.57 2.14 15.16
N ALA A 253 -18.79 0.98 15.75
CA ALA A 253 -20.08 0.27 15.65
C ALA A 253 -21.27 1.12 16.17
N LYS A 254 -21.01 2.06 17.09
CA LYS A 254 -22.03 2.97 17.61
C LYS A 254 -22.47 4.04 16.62
N GLN A 255 -21.52 4.57 15.85
CA GLN A 255 -21.81 5.58 14.82
C GLN A 255 -22.41 4.95 13.58
N GLY A 256 -22.01 3.71 13.28
CA GLY A 256 -22.33 3.08 12.00
C GLY A 256 -21.63 3.78 10.83
N GLY A 257 -22.00 3.42 9.61
CA GLY A 257 -21.43 3.98 8.40
C GLY A 257 -20.58 2.97 7.65
N VAL A 258 -19.80 3.45 6.68
CA VAL A 258 -18.95 2.63 5.82
C VAL A 258 -17.47 2.98 6.02
N ALA A 259 -16.61 2.01 5.88
CA ALA A 259 -15.17 2.21 5.89
C ALA A 259 -14.72 3.02 4.66
N ARG A 260 -13.58 3.69 4.76
CA ARG A 260 -13.02 4.46 3.65
C ARG A 260 -11.50 4.38 3.65
N VAL A 261 -10.90 4.39 2.47
CA VAL A 261 -9.46 4.63 2.32
C VAL A 261 -9.21 6.12 2.43
N VAL A 262 -8.33 6.53 3.34
CA VAL A 262 -7.97 7.93 3.57
C VAL A 262 -6.53 8.25 3.18
N GLY A 263 -5.73 7.22 2.90
CA GLY A 263 -4.36 7.34 2.42
C GLY A 263 -3.94 6.08 1.68
N ALA A 264 -3.03 6.21 0.75
CA ALA A 264 -2.50 5.07 0.01
C ALA A 264 -1.06 5.31 -0.46
N GLU A 265 -0.29 4.23 -0.57
CA GLU A 265 1.03 4.16 -1.19
C GLU A 265 1.13 2.84 -1.95
N ARG A 266 1.76 2.85 -3.13
CA ARG A 266 1.99 1.62 -3.90
C ARG A 266 3.29 1.69 -4.69
N MET A 267 3.93 0.54 -4.87
CA MET A 267 5.11 0.40 -5.73
C MET A 267 5.07 -0.91 -6.50
N ILE A 268 5.67 -0.93 -7.69
CA ILE A 268 5.93 -2.17 -8.40
C ILE A 268 7.04 -2.91 -7.66
N GLU A 269 6.75 -4.12 -7.22
CA GLU A 269 7.69 -4.98 -6.50
C GLU A 269 8.48 -5.88 -7.46
N SER A 270 7.81 -6.38 -8.50
CA SER A 270 8.46 -7.20 -9.53
C SER A 270 7.70 -7.22 -10.85
N VAL A 271 8.43 -7.54 -11.91
CA VAL A 271 7.90 -7.86 -13.22
C VAL A 271 8.48 -9.21 -13.65
N THR A 272 7.63 -10.14 -14.06
CA THR A 272 8.04 -11.47 -14.51
C THR A 272 7.43 -11.75 -15.87
N MET A 273 8.25 -12.17 -16.84
CA MET A 273 7.83 -12.55 -18.20
C MET A 273 7.82 -14.07 -18.34
N ASP A 274 6.81 -14.62 -19.02
CA ASP A 274 6.72 -16.04 -19.36
C ASP A 274 6.28 -16.23 -20.81
N ASP A 275 7.16 -16.77 -21.62
CA ASP A 275 6.94 -17.01 -23.05
C ASP A 275 6.26 -18.37 -23.33
N SER A 276 6.03 -19.22 -22.32
CA SER A 276 5.51 -20.59 -22.49
C SER A 276 4.13 -20.65 -23.14
N SER A 277 3.32 -19.60 -22.96
CA SER A 277 1.97 -19.46 -23.54
C SER A 277 1.94 -18.61 -24.83
N ASN A 278 3.07 -18.49 -25.55
CA ASN A 278 3.15 -17.71 -26.78
C ASN A 278 2.19 -18.24 -27.86
N PRO A 279 1.18 -17.47 -28.32
CA PRO A 279 0.20 -17.94 -29.31
C PRO A 279 0.78 -18.11 -30.73
N ASP A 280 1.99 -17.62 -31.00
CA ASP A 280 2.68 -17.84 -32.31
C ASP A 280 3.44 -19.17 -32.35
N GLY A 281 3.48 -19.93 -31.24
CA GLY A 281 4.32 -21.12 -31.09
C GLY A 281 5.75 -20.76 -30.73
N ASN A 282 6.48 -21.74 -30.22
CA ASN A 282 7.92 -21.63 -29.97
C ASN A 282 8.72 -21.78 -31.23
#